data_2f9e15d5cef0e65745d3d85a72f05950
#
_entry.id   2f9e15d5cef0e65745d3d85a72f05950
#
_cell.length_a   1.000
_cell.length_b   1.000
_cell.length_c   1.000
_cell.angle_alpha   90.00
_cell.angle_beta   90.00
_cell.angle_gamma   90.00
#
_symmetry.space_group_name_H-M   'P 1'
#
loop_
_entity.id
_entity.type
_entity.pdbx_description
1 polymer ?
#
loop_
_entity_poly.entity_id
_entity_poly.type
_entity_poly.pdbx_seq_one_letter_code
_entity_poly.pdbx_strand_id
1 'polypeptide(L)'
;SRIGIKTDAMLMSESTLDAGRRVYKAKERIYKIILRHYESTSAYRHQKPEGEYKILASLSGCPGVPQEVSFLKHDDYYVVSYKYFEGSRLNLMEYNIWGFVKFLWNLKNILYLLSKHGVCHNDIKEDNIIVNDDGDAYIVDFDQATLSPFIKALLSNYVGWNKMSKTHSSFLGVIRSYFEKRIPPTIADSYKRAKNSALFSKVRRHFDRLQPLPESASERLRNIYNAWEIARCSNANSPGNLICYYSLDFEGFHLPGERPWLKRWKYLREFSDVTEKRVLELGCNLSLLSCHFLMAGATEALCVDKEADILVAAKKVAAAYGVHPTYLCVDFDAIEDWESKLSSFRPDIVTALSVLNWIEDKERFLSFLARFDEVLFEGHESEDIERKRLTKYGFKQVKLIAVSERNRPVLYGHK
;
A
#
# COMPACT_ATOMS: atom_id res chain seq x y z
N SER A 1 -38.84 13.83 10.54
CA SER A 1 -37.98 12.96 9.69
C SER A 1 -38.30 13.19 8.22
N ARG A 2 -37.41 13.91 7.48
CA ARG A 2 -37.62 14.23 6.06
C ARG A 2 -37.41 13.04 5.11
N ILE A 3 -37.02 11.87 5.60
CA ILE A 3 -36.58 10.72 4.78
C ILE A 3 -37.61 9.58 4.77
N GLY A 4 -38.79 9.74 5.42
CA GLY A 4 -39.85 8.71 5.40
C GLY A 4 -39.51 7.38 6.09
N ILE A 5 -38.36 7.26 6.75
CA ILE A 5 -38.01 6.13 7.58
C ILE A 5 -38.82 6.27 8.87
N LYS A 6 -39.70 5.30 9.12
CA LYS A 6 -40.55 5.28 10.32
C LYS A 6 -39.70 5.37 11.59
N THR A 7 -40.31 5.91 12.65
CA THR A 7 -39.74 6.20 13.98
C THR A 7 -39.03 5.02 14.68
N ASP A 8 -39.14 3.80 14.17
CA ASP A 8 -38.59 2.57 14.76
C ASP A 8 -37.21 2.17 14.16
N ALA A 9 -36.56 3.06 13.38
CA ALA A 9 -35.25 2.78 12.80
C ALA A 9 -34.15 3.02 13.83
N MET A 10 -33.32 1.99 14.08
CA MET A 10 -32.15 2.07 14.96
C MET A 10 -30.94 2.49 14.16
N LEU A 11 -30.26 3.55 14.59
CA LEU A 11 -28.98 3.95 14.03
C LEU A 11 -27.90 2.90 14.41
N MET A 12 -27.32 2.22 13.42
CA MET A 12 -26.29 1.21 13.65
C MET A 12 -24.87 1.77 13.58
N SER A 13 -24.65 2.74 12.73
CA SER A 13 -23.36 3.42 12.64
C SER A 13 -23.50 4.80 11.99
N GLU A 14 -22.76 5.76 12.50
CA GLU A 14 -22.49 7.03 11.88
C GLU A 14 -20.97 7.14 11.70
N SER A 15 -20.51 7.43 10.48
CA SER A 15 -19.10 7.66 10.27
C SER A 15 -18.72 9.00 10.87
N THR A 16 -17.89 9.01 11.90
CA THR A 16 -17.38 10.24 12.53
C THR A 16 -16.44 11.04 11.63
N LEU A 17 -15.83 10.38 10.65
CA LEU A 17 -14.99 11.00 9.60
C LEU A 17 -15.82 11.53 8.44
N ASP A 18 -17.06 11.04 8.29
CA ASP A 18 -17.90 11.21 7.12
C ASP A 18 -19.33 11.54 7.53
N ALA A 19 -19.58 12.76 8.00
CA ALA A 19 -20.93 13.22 8.39
C ALA A 19 -22.01 13.02 7.29
N GLY A 20 -21.61 12.57 6.10
CA GLY A 20 -22.48 12.32 4.96
C GLY A 20 -23.00 10.88 4.81
N ARG A 21 -22.58 9.92 5.66
CA ARG A 21 -22.98 8.51 5.55
C ARG A 21 -23.55 8.01 6.88
N ARG A 22 -24.73 7.40 6.82
CA ARG A 22 -25.40 6.79 7.98
C ARG A 22 -26.00 5.44 7.62
N VAL A 23 -25.91 4.49 8.54
CA VAL A 23 -26.46 3.14 8.39
C VAL A 23 -27.53 2.92 9.45
N TYR A 24 -28.73 2.60 9.02
CA TYR A 24 -29.89 2.33 9.88
C TYR A 24 -30.37 0.91 9.70
N LYS A 25 -30.83 0.28 10.81
CA LYS A 25 -31.63 -0.93 10.79
C LYS A 25 -33.09 -0.56 11.04
N ALA A 26 -33.98 -0.99 10.17
CA ALA A 26 -35.43 -0.88 10.40
C ALA A 26 -36.09 -2.21 10.01
N LYS A 27 -36.71 -2.86 10.97
CA LYS A 27 -37.25 -4.22 10.82
C LYS A 27 -36.17 -5.20 10.31
N GLU A 28 -36.42 -5.86 9.20
CA GLU A 28 -35.54 -6.86 8.57
C GLU A 28 -34.63 -6.28 7.47
N ARG A 29 -34.44 -4.97 7.46
CA ARG A 29 -33.64 -4.32 6.42
C ARG A 29 -32.57 -3.36 6.96
N ILE A 30 -31.49 -3.29 6.27
CA ILE A 30 -30.45 -2.25 6.44
C ILE A 30 -30.68 -1.16 5.39
N TYR A 31 -30.50 0.09 5.81
CA TYR A 31 -30.57 1.29 4.97
C TYR A 31 -29.27 2.07 5.12
N LYS A 32 -28.51 2.15 4.06
CA LYS A 32 -27.29 2.95 3.96
C LYS A 32 -27.65 4.24 3.23
N ILE A 33 -27.64 5.36 3.95
CA ILE A 33 -27.98 6.69 3.43
C ILE A 33 -26.70 7.47 3.21
N ILE A 34 -26.55 8.03 2.02
CA ILE A 34 -25.36 8.77 1.60
C ILE A 34 -25.80 10.10 1.03
N LEU A 35 -25.33 11.22 1.60
CA LEU A 35 -25.68 12.56 1.16
C LEU A 35 -24.95 12.91 -0.14
N ARG A 36 -25.63 13.51 -1.11
CA ARG A 36 -25.07 13.83 -2.44
C ARG A 36 -23.95 14.86 -2.42
N HIS A 37 -24.03 15.85 -1.56
CA HIS A 37 -22.95 16.85 -1.43
C HIS A 37 -21.63 16.24 -0.97
N TYR A 38 -21.67 15.08 -0.33
CA TYR A 38 -20.51 14.34 0.12
C TYR A 38 -19.75 13.68 -1.04
N GLU A 39 -20.43 13.33 -2.14
CA GLU A 39 -19.82 12.76 -3.37
C GLU A 39 -18.79 13.69 -4.02
N SER A 40 -18.95 15.01 -3.83
CA SER A 40 -18.06 16.04 -4.41
C SER A 40 -16.82 16.33 -3.55
N THR A 41 -16.73 15.77 -2.36
CA THR A 41 -15.59 16.02 -1.47
C THR A 41 -14.38 15.12 -1.82
N SER A 42 -13.18 15.67 -1.71
CA SER A 42 -11.92 14.92 -1.86
C SER A 42 -11.76 13.77 -0.85
N ALA A 43 -12.59 13.76 0.20
CA ALA A 43 -12.65 12.70 1.21
C ALA A 43 -13.40 11.45 0.72
N TYR A 44 -14.24 11.56 -0.33
CA TYR A 44 -15.00 10.42 -0.86
C TYR A 44 -14.10 9.48 -1.65
N ARG A 45 -13.53 8.51 -0.98
CA ARG A 45 -12.64 7.48 -1.56
C ARG A 45 -13.37 6.20 -1.99
N HIS A 46 -14.69 6.17 -1.78
CA HIS A 46 -15.53 5.00 -1.98
C HIS A 46 -16.13 5.00 -3.39
N GLN A 47 -16.59 3.84 -3.82
CA GLN A 47 -17.33 3.71 -5.04
C GLN A 47 -18.66 4.49 -4.93
N LYS A 48 -19.12 5.07 -6.06
CA LYS A 48 -20.43 5.70 -6.10
C LYS A 48 -21.53 4.73 -5.62
N PRO A 49 -22.54 5.17 -4.85
CA PRO A 49 -23.59 4.31 -4.32
C PRO A 49 -24.30 3.47 -5.37
N GLU A 50 -24.45 4.00 -6.57
CA GLU A 50 -25.00 3.28 -7.73
C GLU A 50 -24.09 2.12 -8.19
N GLY A 51 -22.77 2.27 -8.06
CA GLY A 51 -21.82 1.20 -8.34
C GLY A 51 -21.89 0.07 -7.31
N GLU A 52 -21.97 0.40 -6.02
CA GLU A 52 -22.22 -0.58 -4.95
C GLU A 52 -23.51 -1.37 -5.23
N TYR A 53 -24.59 -0.68 -5.55
CA TYR A 53 -25.85 -1.32 -5.91
C TYR A 53 -25.70 -2.27 -7.12
N LYS A 54 -25.06 -1.85 -8.21
CA LYS A 54 -24.85 -2.69 -9.39
C LYS A 54 -24.09 -3.96 -9.08
N ILE A 55 -23.05 -3.87 -8.24
CA ILE A 55 -22.27 -5.04 -7.81
C ILE A 55 -23.15 -5.96 -6.96
N LEU A 56 -23.85 -5.44 -5.96
CA LEU A 56 -24.71 -6.24 -5.11
C LEU A 56 -25.86 -6.89 -5.88
N ALA A 57 -26.45 -6.19 -6.84
CA ALA A 57 -27.49 -6.72 -7.72
C ALA A 57 -26.97 -7.89 -8.60
N SER A 58 -25.69 -7.81 -9.05
CA SER A 58 -25.06 -8.91 -9.80
C SER A 58 -24.80 -10.17 -8.96
N LEU A 59 -24.79 -10.03 -7.63
CA LEU A 59 -24.60 -11.11 -6.66
C LEU A 59 -25.94 -11.67 -6.13
N SER A 60 -27.06 -11.29 -6.70
CA SER A 60 -28.39 -11.79 -6.32
C SER A 60 -28.43 -13.32 -6.36
N GLY A 61 -28.92 -13.94 -5.27
CA GLY A 61 -28.93 -15.39 -5.12
C GLY A 61 -27.61 -16.02 -4.62
N CYS A 62 -26.51 -15.25 -4.53
CA CYS A 62 -25.28 -15.75 -3.94
C CYS A 62 -25.42 -15.81 -2.40
N PRO A 63 -25.12 -16.96 -1.75
CA PRO A 63 -25.17 -17.04 -0.28
C PRO A 63 -24.06 -16.20 0.35
N GLY A 64 -24.32 -15.70 1.55
CA GLY A 64 -23.32 -14.97 2.36
C GLY A 64 -23.03 -13.53 1.91
N VAL A 65 -23.87 -12.95 1.05
CA VAL A 65 -23.79 -11.55 0.62
C VAL A 65 -25.16 -10.88 0.73
N PRO A 66 -25.25 -9.54 0.78
CA PRO A 66 -26.50 -8.81 0.84
C PRO A 66 -27.49 -9.23 -0.26
N GLN A 67 -28.72 -9.54 0.16
CA GLN A 67 -29.80 -9.97 -0.72
C GLN A 67 -30.92 -8.93 -0.74
N GLU A 68 -31.87 -9.06 -1.70
CA GLU A 68 -33.01 -8.16 -1.84
C GLU A 68 -32.58 -6.70 -1.91
N VAL A 69 -31.53 -6.43 -2.67
CA VAL A 69 -30.92 -5.10 -2.74
C VAL A 69 -31.81 -4.14 -3.50
N SER A 70 -32.01 -2.94 -2.97
CA SER A 70 -32.68 -1.85 -3.67
C SER A 70 -31.89 -0.56 -3.61
N PHE A 71 -32.11 0.29 -4.59
CA PHE A 71 -31.45 1.57 -4.75
C PHE A 71 -32.47 2.69 -4.99
N LEU A 72 -32.37 3.74 -4.18
CA LEU A 72 -33.15 4.94 -4.37
C LEU A 72 -32.22 6.14 -4.56
N LYS A 73 -32.47 6.92 -5.59
CA LYS A 73 -31.82 8.20 -5.85
C LYS A 73 -32.79 9.32 -5.58
N HIS A 74 -32.44 10.19 -4.64
CA HIS A 74 -33.15 11.43 -4.32
C HIS A 74 -32.27 12.63 -4.67
N ASP A 75 -32.84 13.83 -4.73
CA ASP A 75 -32.08 15.03 -5.06
C ASP A 75 -30.97 15.34 -4.07
N ASP A 76 -31.16 15.04 -2.79
CA ASP A 76 -30.21 15.33 -1.73
C ASP A 76 -29.39 14.12 -1.24
N TYR A 77 -29.83 12.88 -1.53
CA TYR A 77 -29.21 11.67 -0.99
C TYR A 77 -29.45 10.44 -1.85
N TYR A 78 -28.65 9.42 -1.61
CA TYR A 78 -28.85 8.06 -2.11
C TYR A 78 -29.19 7.12 -0.96
N VAL A 79 -29.98 6.08 -1.24
CA VAL A 79 -30.24 4.99 -0.30
C VAL A 79 -29.94 3.67 -0.98
N VAL A 80 -29.00 2.92 -0.41
CA VAL A 80 -28.83 1.49 -0.72
C VAL A 80 -29.44 0.71 0.41
N SER A 81 -30.37 -0.21 0.12
CA SER A 81 -30.95 -1.05 1.15
C SER A 81 -30.91 -2.52 0.76
N TYR A 82 -30.81 -3.38 1.78
CA TYR A 82 -30.77 -4.83 1.62
C TYR A 82 -31.30 -5.52 2.87
N LYS A 83 -31.57 -6.83 2.75
CA LYS A 83 -32.04 -7.65 3.85
C LYS A 83 -31.03 -7.67 5.00
N TYR A 84 -31.50 -7.54 6.23
CA TYR A 84 -30.65 -7.64 7.41
C TYR A 84 -30.23 -9.10 7.65
N PHE A 85 -28.98 -9.29 8.01
CA PHE A 85 -28.46 -10.57 8.48
C PHE A 85 -28.42 -10.57 10.00
N GLU A 86 -29.03 -11.58 10.58
CA GLU A 86 -28.94 -11.81 12.01
C GLU A 86 -27.61 -12.45 12.35
N GLY A 87 -26.92 -11.91 13.35
CA GLY A 87 -25.60 -12.37 13.77
C GLY A 87 -24.76 -11.26 14.40
N SER A 88 -23.57 -11.62 14.80
CA SER A 88 -22.57 -10.74 15.41
C SER A 88 -21.40 -10.52 14.48
N ARG A 89 -20.72 -9.37 14.62
CA ARG A 89 -19.48 -9.12 13.90
C ARG A 89 -18.40 -10.11 14.35
N LEU A 90 -17.57 -10.56 13.42
CA LEU A 90 -16.54 -11.56 13.69
C LEU A 90 -15.58 -11.18 14.82
N ASN A 91 -15.24 -9.89 14.96
CA ASN A 91 -14.37 -9.39 16.02
C ASN A 91 -14.93 -9.58 17.45
N LEU A 92 -16.25 -9.79 17.58
CA LEU A 92 -16.95 -10.00 18.84
C LEU A 92 -17.21 -11.48 19.15
N MET A 93 -16.90 -12.39 18.21
CA MET A 93 -17.18 -13.82 18.33
C MET A 93 -16.03 -14.58 18.98
N GLU A 94 -16.37 -15.50 19.87
CA GLU A 94 -15.47 -16.51 20.42
C GLU A 94 -15.83 -17.88 19.84
N TYR A 95 -14.89 -18.51 19.17
CA TYR A 95 -15.07 -19.81 18.57
C TYR A 95 -14.28 -20.89 19.30
N ASN A 96 -14.90 -22.07 19.45
CA ASN A 96 -14.11 -23.28 19.58
C ASN A 96 -13.47 -23.63 18.21
N ILE A 97 -12.52 -24.53 18.19
CA ILE A 97 -11.73 -24.84 17.00
C ILE A 97 -12.60 -25.33 15.82
N TRP A 98 -13.66 -26.08 16.10
CA TRP A 98 -14.57 -26.60 15.07
C TRP A 98 -15.47 -25.52 14.48
N GLY A 99 -16.00 -24.64 15.32
CA GLY A 99 -16.75 -23.46 14.86
C GLY A 99 -15.89 -22.56 13.99
N PHE A 100 -14.62 -22.37 14.36
CA PHE A 100 -13.70 -21.58 13.54
C PHE A 100 -13.40 -22.24 12.19
N VAL A 101 -13.20 -23.56 12.16
CA VAL A 101 -12.98 -24.30 10.88
C VAL A 101 -14.22 -24.19 9.98
N LYS A 102 -15.45 -24.35 10.54
CA LYS A 102 -16.72 -24.18 9.79
C LYS A 102 -16.81 -22.75 9.23
N PHE A 103 -16.56 -21.75 10.05
CA PHE A 103 -16.52 -20.36 9.64
C PHE A 103 -15.54 -20.12 8.47
N LEU A 104 -14.30 -20.60 8.58
CA LEU A 104 -13.31 -20.45 7.51
C LEU A 104 -13.75 -21.12 6.20
N TRP A 105 -14.39 -22.27 6.29
CA TRP A 105 -14.93 -22.97 5.12
C TRP A 105 -16.02 -22.15 4.43
N ASN A 106 -16.95 -21.60 5.20
CA ASN A 106 -18.03 -20.74 4.69
C ASN A 106 -17.47 -19.47 4.07
N LEU A 107 -16.58 -18.77 4.77
CA LEU A 107 -15.93 -17.56 4.26
C LEU A 107 -15.18 -17.83 2.95
N LYS A 108 -14.40 -18.92 2.89
CA LYS A 108 -13.72 -19.34 1.67
C LYS A 108 -14.69 -19.50 0.50
N ASN A 109 -15.81 -20.15 0.71
CA ASN A 109 -16.79 -20.40 -0.35
C ASN A 109 -17.43 -19.09 -0.84
N ILE A 110 -17.76 -18.17 0.06
CA ILE A 110 -18.30 -16.85 -0.31
C ILE A 110 -17.28 -16.10 -1.17
N LEU A 111 -16.03 -16.05 -0.76
CA LEU A 111 -14.97 -15.34 -1.49
C LEU A 111 -14.70 -15.96 -2.87
N TYR A 112 -14.83 -17.28 -2.99
CA TYR A 112 -14.76 -17.96 -4.27
C TYR A 112 -15.92 -17.53 -5.19
N LEU A 113 -17.16 -17.48 -4.66
CA LEU A 113 -18.32 -17.03 -5.42
C LEU A 113 -18.17 -15.55 -5.86
N LEU A 114 -17.74 -14.67 -4.97
CA LEU A 114 -17.42 -13.27 -5.35
C LEU A 114 -16.43 -13.23 -6.50
N SER A 115 -15.37 -14.02 -6.40
CA SER A 115 -14.33 -14.07 -7.44
C SER A 115 -14.87 -14.61 -8.76
N LYS A 116 -15.77 -15.62 -8.73
CA LYS A 116 -16.42 -16.18 -9.91
C LYS A 116 -17.30 -15.14 -10.62
N HIS A 117 -17.92 -14.23 -9.87
CA HIS A 117 -18.64 -13.08 -10.41
C HIS A 117 -17.73 -11.88 -10.76
N GLY A 118 -16.43 -12.05 -10.67
CA GLY A 118 -15.46 -10.99 -10.95
C GLY A 118 -15.42 -9.88 -9.91
N VAL A 119 -15.94 -10.10 -8.69
CA VAL A 119 -16.01 -9.09 -7.65
C VAL A 119 -14.79 -9.17 -6.72
N CYS A 120 -14.03 -8.08 -6.68
CA CYS A 120 -13.03 -7.81 -5.65
C CYS A 120 -13.69 -7.00 -4.53
N HIS A 121 -13.78 -7.52 -3.33
CA HIS A 121 -14.40 -6.78 -2.22
C HIS A 121 -13.55 -5.61 -1.73
N ASN A 122 -12.23 -5.77 -1.71
CA ASN A 122 -11.21 -4.77 -1.36
C ASN A 122 -11.21 -4.30 0.11
N ASP A 123 -12.16 -4.71 0.94
CA ASP A 123 -12.22 -4.36 2.37
C ASP A 123 -12.70 -5.55 3.23
N ILE A 124 -12.14 -6.73 3.01
CA ILE A 124 -12.43 -7.94 3.80
C ILE A 124 -11.69 -7.85 5.13
N LYS A 125 -12.41 -7.52 6.19
CA LYS A 125 -11.91 -7.41 7.57
C LYS A 125 -12.96 -7.92 8.57
N GLU A 126 -12.55 -8.16 9.80
CA GLU A 126 -13.42 -8.71 10.86
C GLU A 126 -14.71 -7.90 11.05
N ASP A 127 -14.64 -6.56 10.94
CA ASP A 127 -15.78 -5.67 11.10
C ASP A 127 -16.83 -5.77 9.98
N ASN A 128 -16.41 -6.24 8.80
CA ASN A 128 -17.24 -6.41 7.61
C ASN A 128 -17.73 -7.86 7.42
N ILE A 129 -17.52 -8.71 8.43
CA ILE A 129 -17.99 -10.08 8.43
C ILE A 129 -18.95 -10.25 9.60
N ILE A 130 -20.18 -10.67 9.29
CA ILE A 130 -21.21 -11.03 10.26
C ILE A 130 -21.28 -12.56 10.30
N VAL A 131 -21.41 -13.12 11.49
CA VAL A 131 -21.57 -14.57 11.68
C VAL A 131 -22.77 -14.82 12.55
N ASN A 132 -23.64 -15.74 12.12
CA ASN A 132 -24.79 -16.18 12.91
C ASN A 132 -24.40 -17.30 13.90
N ASP A 133 -25.34 -17.69 14.74
CA ASP A 133 -25.14 -18.73 15.76
C ASP A 133 -24.86 -20.11 15.14
N ASP A 134 -25.30 -20.34 13.91
CA ASP A 134 -25.00 -21.56 13.14
C ASP A 134 -23.59 -21.58 12.54
N GLY A 135 -22.86 -20.47 12.66
CA GLY A 135 -21.50 -20.31 12.11
C GLY A 135 -21.49 -19.98 10.61
N ASP A 136 -22.61 -19.56 10.05
CA ASP A 136 -22.66 -19.08 8.68
C ASP A 136 -22.13 -17.65 8.60
N ALA A 137 -21.27 -17.40 7.63
CA ALA A 137 -20.65 -16.10 7.42
C ALA A 137 -21.40 -15.27 6.37
N TYR A 138 -21.44 -13.97 6.60
CA TYR A 138 -21.96 -12.97 5.66
C TYR A 138 -20.95 -11.84 5.52
N ILE A 139 -20.63 -11.47 4.28
CA ILE A 139 -19.77 -10.33 3.99
C ILE A 139 -20.64 -9.13 3.67
N VAL A 140 -20.37 -8.00 4.31
CA VAL A 140 -21.10 -6.75 4.16
C VAL A 140 -20.16 -5.60 3.77
N ASP A 141 -20.70 -4.43 3.46
CA ASP A 141 -19.97 -3.19 3.13
C ASP A 141 -19.17 -3.27 1.84
N PHE A 142 -19.88 -3.33 0.71
CA PHE A 142 -19.33 -3.41 -0.64
C PHE A 142 -18.99 -2.05 -1.26
N ASP A 143 -18.86 -1.00 -0.47
CA ASP A 143 -18.60 0.36 -0.96
C ASP A 143 -17.20 0.54 -1.60
N GLN A 144 -16.26 -0.38 -1.34
CA GLN A 144 -14.95 -0.41 -1.98
C GLN A 144 -14.82 -1.49 -3.07
N ALA A 145 -15.89 -2.26 -3.29
CA ALA A 145 -15.85 -3.38 -4.22
C ALA A 145 -15.67 -2.92 -5.67
N THR A 146 -14.95 -3.70 -6.47
CA THR A 146 -14.70 -3.43 -7.90
C THR A 146 -14.88 -4.68 -8.74
N LEU A 147 -15.18 -4.51 -10.02
CA LEU A 147 -15.22 -5.61 -10.98
C LEU A 147 -13.82 -5.87 -11.58
N SER A 148 -13.47 -7.13 -11.72
CA SER A 148 -12.17 -7.57 -12.26
C SER A 148 -12.29 -8.98 -12.84
N PRO A 149 -11.41 -9.40 -13.76
CA PRO A 149 -11.34 -10.79 -14.21
C PRO A 149 -11.19 -11.77 -13.05
N PHE A 150 -11.72 -12.99 -13.17
CA PHE A 150 -11.79 -14.02 -12.14
C PHE A 150 -10.49 -14.20 -11.34
N ILE A 151 -9.36 -14.40 -12.03
CA ILE A 151 -8.06 -14.63 -11.37
C ILE A 151 -7.66 -13.44 -10.50
N LYS A 152 -7.85 -12.21 -11.01
CA LYS A 152 -7.53 -11.00 -10.27
C LYS A 152 -8.45 -10.82 -9.05
N ALA A 153 -9.74 -11.12 -9.20
CA ALA A 153 -10.69 -11.09 -8.10
C ALA A 153 -10.36 -12.15 -7.04
N LEU A 154 -9.98 -13.36 -7.47
CA LEU A 154 -9.55 -14.44 -6.58
C LEU A 154 -8.33 -14.02 -5.75
N LEU A 155 -7.29 -13.51 -6.39
CA LEU A 155 -6.08 -13.06 -5.70
C LEU A 155 -6.37 -11.89 -4.75
N SER A 156 -7.22 -10.93 -5.16
CA SER A 156 -7.61 -9.82 -4.31
C SER A 156 -8.33 -10.30 -3.05
N ASN A 157 -9.35 -11.14 -3.20
CA ASN A 157 -10.18 -11.61 -2.08
C ASN A 157 -9.43 -12.54 -1.12
N TYR A 158 -8.52 -13.38 -1.62
CA TYR A 158 -7.80 -14.35 -0.78
C TYR A 158 -6.49 -13.83 -0.21
N VAL A 159 -5.74 -13.05 -0.98
CA VAL A 159 -4.35 -12.68 -0.63
C VAL A 159 -4.19 -11.17 -0.44
N GLY A 160 -5.20 -10.36 -0.80
CA GLY A 160 -5.13 -8.90 -0.68
C GLY A 160 -4.28 -8.24 -1.75
N TRP A 161 -4.31 -8.75 -2.97
CA TRP A 161 -3.51 -8.27 -4.12
C TRP A 161 -3.90 -6.88 -4.64
N ASN A 162 -4.74 -6.11 -3.98
CA ASN A 162 -5.23 -4.87 -4.56
C ASN A 162 -4.51 -3.62 -4.03
N LYS A 163 -4.13 -2.73 -4.97
CA LYS A 163 -3.40 -1.47 -4.71
C LYS A 163 -4.15 -0.44 -3.84
N MET A 164 -5.44 -0.64 -3.59
CA MET A 164 -6.27 0.33 -2.87
C MET A 164 -6.41 0.06 -1.37
N SER A 165 -6.10 -1.13 -0.87
CA SER A 165 -6.21 -1.43 0.55
C SER A 165 -4.86 -1.26 1.26
N LYS A 166 -4.76 -0.22 2.08
CA LYS A 166 -3.64 -0.02 3.03
C LYS A 166 -3.72 -0.96 4.25
N THR A 167 -4.72 -1.81 4.33
CA THR A 167 -4.99 -2.69 5.45
C THR A 167 -5.14 -4.13 4.97
N HIS A 168 -4.94 -5.09 5.85
CA HIS A 168 -4.98 -6.53 5.61
C HIS A 168 -6.39 -7.05 5.20
N SER A 169 -6.95 -6.51 4.13
CA SER A 169 -8.33 -6.73 3.66
C SER A 169 -8.41 -7.95 2.76
N SER A 170 -8.24 -9.14 3.33
CA SER A 170 -8.28 -10.40 2.60
C SER A 170 -8.58 -11.57 3.52
N PHE A 171 -8.90 -12.73 2.96
CA PHE A 171 -9.09 -13.97 3.71
C PHE A 171 -7.90 -14.28 4.65
N LEU A 172 -6.67 -14.20 4.14
CA LEU A 172 -5.49 -14.42 4.97
C LEU A 172 -5.31 -13.33 6.03
N GLY A 173 -5.69 -12.10 5.72
CA GLY A 173 -5.69 -10.98 6.67
C GLY A 173 -6.64 -11.22 7.85
N VAL A 174 -7.86 -11.70 7.57
CA VAL A 174 -8.86 -12.05 8.60
C VAL A 174 -8.35 -13.18 9.48
N ILE A 175 -7.83 -14.26 8.89
CA ILE A 175 -7.24 -15.37 9.66
C ILE A 175 -6.13 -14.86 10.57
N ARG A 176 -5.22 -14.08 10.03
CA ARG A 176 -4.11 -13.50 10.77
C ARG A 176 -4.59 -12.64 11.93
N SER A 177 -5.49 -11.69 11.68
CA SER A 177 -6.01 -10.77 12.71
C SER A 177 -6.73 -11.53 13.82
N TYR A 178 -7.51 -12.55 13.47
CA TYR A 178 -8.19 -13.40 14.44
C TYR A 178 -7.21 -14.11 15.37
N PHE A 179 -6.15 -14.68 14.83
CA PHE A 179 -5.13 -15.37 15.63
C PHE A 179 -4.26 -14.41 16.43
N GLU A 180 -3.80 -13.30 15.85
CA GLU A 180 -2.96 -12.32 16.55
C GLU A 180 -3.61 -11.76 17.81
N LYS A 181 -4.93 -11.64 17.84
CA LYS A 181 -5.68 -11.15 18.99
C LYS A 181 -5.90 -12.19 20.11
N ARG A 182 -5.78 -13.49 19.80
CA ARG A 182 -6.19 -14.60 20.68
C ARG A 182 -5.06 -15.53 21.07
N ILE A 183 -3.89 -15.38 20.45
CA ILE A 183 -2.70 -16.20 20.77
C ILE A 183 -1.84 -15.47 21.83
N PRO A 184 -1.36 -16.19 22.87
CA PRO A 184 -0.43 -15.62 23.81
C PRO A 184 0.81 -15.03 23.13
N PRO A 185 1.39 -13.92 23.63
CA PRO A 185 2.54 -13.24 23.01
C PRO A 185 3.71 -14.18 22.69
N THR A 186 3.98 -15.17 23.53
CA THR A 186 5.04 -16.17 23.34
C THR A 186 4.85 -17.05 22.09
N ILE A 187 3.59 -17.35 21.72
CA ILE A 187 3.28 -18.13 20.51
C ILE A 187 3.25 -17.20 19.30
N ALA A 188 2.77 -15.96 19.46
CA ALA A 188 2.79 -14.95 18.41
C ALA A 188 4.21 -14.65 17.94
N ASP A 189 5.19 -14.58 18.86
CA ASP A 189 6.60 -14.37 18.53
C ASP A 189 7.24 -15.60 17.85
N SER A 190 6.79 -16.80 18.19
CA SER A 190 7.21 -18.03 17.52
C SER A 190 6.63 -18.09 16.10
N TYR A 191 5.38 -17.65 15.90
CA TYR A 191 4.75 -17.51 14.58
C TYR A 191 5.43 -16.42 13.73
N LYS A 192 5.76 -15.26 14.31
CA LYS A 192 6.55 -14.22 13.62
C LYS A 192 7.90 -14.76 13.16
N ARG A 193 8.59 -15.55 14.01
CA ARG A 193 9.86 -16.22 13.64
C ARG A 193 9.66 -17.25 12.53
N ALA A 194 8.61 -18.07 12.59
CA ALA A 194 8.29 -19.04 11.53
C ALA A 194 7.92 -18.35 10.21
N LYS A 195 7.17 -17.23 10.24
CA LYS A 195 6.83 -16.42 9.07
C LYS A 195 8.07 -15.86 8.37
N ASN A 196 9.10 -15.52 9.13
CA ASN A 196 10.39 -15.03 8.63
C ASN A 196 11.34 -16.19 8.26
N SER A 197 10.89 -17.45 8.39
CA SER A 197 11.71 -18.61 8.03
C SER A 197 11.91 -18.73 6.53
N ALA A 198 13.08 -19.23 6.14
CA ALA A 198 13.44 -19.46 4.74
C ALA A 198 12.44 -20.39 3.99
N LEU A 199 11.71 -21.24 4.71
CA LEU A 199 10.69 -22.13 4.15
C LEU A 199 9.44 -21.36 3.71
N PHE A 200 8.94 -20.44 4.54
CA PHE A 200 7.74 -19.64 4.20
C PHE A 200 8.03 -18.67 3.03
N SER A 201 9.23 -18.09 3.01
CA SER A 201 9.69 -17.26 1.89
C SER A 201 9.89 -18.09 0.60
N LYS A 202 10.21 -19.39 0.72
CA LYS A 202 10.36 -20.30 -0.42
C LYS A 202 9.02 -20.75 -1.01
N VAL A 203 8.03 -21.04 -0.16
CA VAL A 203 6.64 -21.34 -0.57
C VAL A 203 6.00 -20.12 -1.21
N ARG A 204 6.15 -18.96 -0.59
CA ARG A 204 5.64 -17.68 -1.10
C ARG A 204 6.25 -17.36 -2.47
N ARG A 205 7.56 -17.51 -2.64
CA ARG A 205 8.26 -17.34 -3.93
C ARG A 205 7.76 -18.26 -5.03
N HIS A 206 7.27 -19.45 -4.68
CA HIS A 206 6.76 -20.41 -5.67
C HIS A 206 5.40 -20.03 -6.23
N PHE A 207 4.50 -19.46 -5.41
CA PHE A 207 3.17 -19.03 -5.84
C PHE A 207 3.14 -17.66 -6.55
N ASP A 208 4.12 -16.81 -6.29
CA ASP A 208 4.18 -15.44 -6.79
C ASP A 208 5.07 -15.26 -8.02
N ARG A 209 5.53 -16.33 -8.64
CA ARG A 209 6.33 -16.23 -9.87
C ARG A 209 5.47 -15.61 -10.97
N LEU A 210 5.70 -14.32 -11.20
CA LEU A 210 5.44 -13.72 -12.49
C LEU A 210 6.15 -14.54 -13.56
N GLN A 211 5.73 -14.39 -14.81
CA GLN A 211 6.25 -15.17 -15.93
C GLN A 211 7.72 -15.54 -15.75
N PRO A 212 8.08 -16.82 -15.81
CA PRO A 212 9.47 -17.23 -15.67
C PRO A 212 10.28 -16.51 -16.74
N LEU A 213 11.46 -16.05 -16.36
CA LEU A 213 12.41 -15.51 -17.34
C LEU A 213 12.63 -16.54 -18.45
N PRO A 214 12.64 -16.12 -19.73
CA PRO A 214 13.04 -16.99 -20.82
C PRO A 214 14.43 -17.58 -20.56
N GLU A 215 14.68 -18.79 -21.01
CA GLU A 215 16.05 -19.38 -20.93
C GLU A 215 17.08 -18.52 -21.63
N SER A 216 16.69 -17.83 -22.71
CA SER A 216 17.50 -16.88 -23.48
C SER A 216 17.69 -15.51 -22.81
N ALA A 217 17.15 -15.29 -21.60
CA ALA A 217 17.32 -14.01 -20.91
C ALA A 217 18.80 -13.66 -20.73
N SER A 218 19.14 -12.38 -20.97
CA SER A 218 20.50 -11.87 -20.74
C SER A 218 20.88 -11.96 -19.25
N GLU A 219 22.16 -11.96 -18.94
CA GLU A 219 22.65 -11.87 -17.56
C GLU A 219 22.16 -10.61 -16.87
N ARG A 220 22.13 -9.50 -17.60
CA ARG A 220 21.62 -8.20 -17.11
C ARG A 220 20.15 -8.29 -16.72
N LEU A 221 19.32 -8.89 -17.57
CA LEU A 221 17.88 -9.09 -17.26
C LEU A 221 17.71 -10.05 -16.07
N ARG A 222 18.52 -11.09 -15.95
CA ARG A 222 18.54 -11.98 -14.77
C ARG A 222 18.88 -11.23 -13.49
N ASN A 223 19.85 -10.30 -13.54
CA ASN A 223 20.20 -9.47 -12.40
C ASN A 223 19.03 -8.56 -11.98
N ILE A 224 18.34 -7.92 -12.92
CA ILE A 224 17.16 -7.08 -12.67
C ILE A 224 16.02 -7.91 -12.06
N TYR A 225 15.75 -9.08 -12.62
CA TYR A 225 14.71 -9.97 -12.09
C TYR A 225 15.02 -10.43 -10.67
N ASN A 226 16.27 -10.84 -10.41
CA ASN A 226 16.70 -11.25 -9.08
C ASN A 226 16.66 -10.09 -8.07
N ALA A 227 17.02 -8.87 -8.49
CA ALA A 227 16.90 -7.68 -7.67
C ALA A 227 15.44 -7.40 -7.31
N TRP A 228 14.55 -7.49 -8.28
CA TRP A 228 13.12 -7.31 -8.09
C TRP A 228 12.54 -8.37 -7.13
N GLU A 229 12.96 -9.66 -7.26
CA GLU A 229 12.55 -10.74 -6.37
C GLU A 229 13.01 -10.51 -4.93
N ILE A 230 14.23 -10.02 -4.72
CA ILE A 230 14.74 -9.68 -3.38
C ILE A 230 13.94 -8.49 -2.82
N ALA A 231 13.80 -7.42 -3.60
CA ALA A 231 13.18 -6.18 -3.14
C ALA A 231 11.71 -6.35 -2.77
N ARG A 232 10.93 -7.12 -3.54
CA ARG A 232 9.52 -7.37 -3.21
C ARG A 232 9.32 -8.21 -1.94
N CYS A 233 10.35 -8.92 -1.49
CA CYS A 233 10.33 -9.72 -0.27
C CYS A 233 10.97 -8.98 0.93
N SER A 234 11.57 -7.82 0.71
CA SER A 234 12.24 -7.03 1.74
C SER A 234 11.26 -6.31 2.68
N ASN A 235 11.74 -6.04 3.89
CA ASN A 235 11.03 -5.20 4.87
C ASN A 235 10.97 -3.72 4.47
N ALA A 236 11.83 -3.27 3.55
CA ALA A 236 11.78 -1.91 2.96
C ALA A 236 10.46 -1.63 2.22
N ASN A 237 9.76 -2.67 1.81
CA ASN A 237 8.39 -2.56 1.31
C ASN A 237 7.41 -2.72 2.47
N SER A 238 6.28 -2.04 2.41
CA SER A 238 5.24 -2.14 3.45
C SER A 238 4.99 -3.60 3.83
N PRO A 239 5.06 -3.97 5.13
CA PRO A 239 4.91 -5.36 5.56
C PRO A 239 3.64 -5.98 4.98
N GLY A 240 3.78 -7.07 4.23
CA GLY A 240 2.67 -7.74 3.58
C GLY A 240 2.44 -7.36 2.10
N ASN A 241 3.03 -6.31 1.59
CA ASN A 241 3.06 -6.03 0.15
C ASN A 241 4.14 -6.88 -0.52
N LEU A 242 3.69 -7.77 -1.42
CA LEU A 242 4.58 -8.56 -2.30
C LEU A 242 4.97 -7.78 -3.56
N ILE A 243 4.83 -6.47 -3.54
CA ILE A 243 5.06 -5.60 -4.67
C ILE A 243 6.33 -4.81 -4.39
N CYS A 244 7.26 -4.83 -5.33
CA CYS A 244 8.44 -3.99 -5.28
C CYS A 244 8.05 -2.51 -5.22
N TYR A 245 8.81 -1.67 -4.55
CA TYR A 245 8.54 -0.24 -4.45
C TYR A 245 8.56 0.43 -5.84
N TYR A 246 9.54 0.09 -6.68
CA TYR A 246 9.59 0.57 -8.06
C TYR A 246 9.17 -0.49 -9.06
N SER A 247 8.42 -0.10 -10.10
CA SER A 247 8.34 -0.91 -11.32
C SER A 247 9.67 -0.81 -12.06
N LEU A 248 10.08 -1.91 -12.68
CA LEU A 248 11.30 -1.97 -13.47
C LEU A 248 10.93 -2.35 -14.91
N ASP A 249 11.38 -1.52 -15.85
CA ASP A 249 11.26 -1.79 -17.28
C ASP A 249 12.68 -1.98 -17.82
N PHE A 250 13.02 -3.18 -18.27
CA PHE A 250 14.36 -3.51 -18.69
C PHE A 250 14.35 -4.55 -19.82
N GLU A 251 15.06 -4.27 -20.92
CA GLU A 251 15.15 -5.14 -22.10
C GLU A 251 13.79 -5.66 -22.61
N GLY A 252 12.76 -4.81 -22.57
CA GLY A 252 11.39 -5.16 -23.01
C GLY A 252 10.56 -5.92 -21.97
N PHE A 253 11.11 -6.23 -20.81
CA PHE A 253 10.39 -6.81 -19.68
C PHE A 253 9.86 -5.74 -18.73
N HIS A 254 8.61 -5.91 -18.31
CA HIS A 254 7.99 -5.09 -17.28
C HIS A 254 7.82 -5.88 -15.98
N LEU A 255 8.51 -5.47 -14.94
CA LEU A 255 8.37 -5.99 -13.58
C LEU A 255 7.55 -4.99 -12.75
N PRO A 256 6.39 -5.39 -12.22
CA PRO A 256 5.48 -4.47 -11.56
C PRO A 256 6.02 -3.94 -10.25
N GLY A 257 5.68 -2.69 -9.93
CA GLY A 257 5.99 -2.02 -8.69
C GLY A 257 4.92 -0.99 -8.34
N GLU A 258 4.98 -0.45 -7.12
CA GLU A 258 4.04 0.58 -6.66
C GLU A 258 4.23 1.91 -7.38
N ARG A 259 5.47 2.21 -7.78
CA ARG A 259 5.83 3.49 -8.40
C ARG A 259 6.46 3.28 -9.78
N PRO A 260 5.93 3.90 -10.82
CA PRO A 260 6.46 3.78 -12.17
C PRO A 260 7.79 4.53 -12.30
N TRP A 261 8.92 3.80 -12.30
CA TRP A 261 10.26 4.38 -12.30
C TRP A 261 10.52 5.29 -13.51
N LEU A 262 10.21 4.84 -14.72
CA LEU A 262 10.47 5.63 -15.93
C LEU A 262 9.74 6.98 -15.94
N LYS A 263 8.49 7.02 -15.39
CA LYS A 263 7.73 8.26 -15.22
C LYS A 263 8.44 9.18 -14.22
N ARG A 264 8.95 8.61 -13.13
CA ARG A 264 9.65 9.35 -12.09
C ARG A 264 10.98 9.92 -12.60
N TRP A 265 11.76 9.11 -13.30
CA TRP A 265 13.03 9.52 -13.89
C TRP A 265 12.85 10.69 -14.88
N LYS A 266 11.75 10.71 -15.65
CA LYS A 266 11.51 11.77 -16.64
C LYS A 266 11.56 13.17 -16.04
N TYR A 267 10.93 13.42 -14.88
CA TYR A 267 10.98 14.75 -14.26
C TYR A 267 12.27 14.97 -13.43
N LEU A 268 12.85 13.91 -12.89
CA LEU A 268 14.09 14.04 -12.12
C LEU A 268 15.29 14.39 -13.01
N ARG A 269 15.40 13.79 -14.19
CA ARG A 269 16.51 14.06 -15.14
C ARG A 269 16.50 15.47 -15.72
N GLU A 270 15.33 16.09 -15.90
CA GLU A 270 15.19 17.42 -16.49
C GLU A 270 15.68 18.52 -15.53
N PHE A 271 15.84 18.19 -14.27
CA PHE A 271 16.05 19.19 -13.26
C PHE A 271 17.48 19.25 -12.72
N SER A 272 18.20 18.15 -12.68
CA SER A 272 19.51 18.09 -12.03
C SER A 272 20.62 17.91 -13.07
N ASP A 273 21.42 18.94 -13.27
CA ASP A 273 22.74 18.75 -13.88
C ASP A 273 23.64 18.05 -12.85
N VAL A 274 23.83 16.75 -13.07
CA VAL A 274 24.67 15.89 -12.21
C VAL A 274 26.06 15.65 -12.80
N THR A 275 26.35 16.27 -13.94
CA THR A 275 27.66 16.11 -14.63
C THR A 275 28.77 16.51 -13.67
N GLU A 276 29.77 15.62 -13.55
CA GLU A 276 30.94 15.78 -12.68
C GLU A 276 30.62 15.88 -11.17
N LYS A 277 29.39 15.66 -10.75
CA LYS A 277 28.96 15.75 -9.34
C LYS A 277 29.04 14.41 -8.61
N ARG A 278 29.24 14.51 -7.30
CA ARG A 278 29.15 13.40 -6.34
C ARG A 278 27.77 13.40 -5.71
N VAL A 279 27.08 12.29 -5.79
CA VAL A 279 25.69 12.16 -5.35
C VAL A 279 25.59 11.28 -4.11
N LEU A 280 24.89 11.75 -3.07
CA LEU A 280 24.50 10.96 -1.90
C LEU A 280 23.00 10.68 -1.96
N GLU A 281 22.61 9.41 -2.10
CA GLU A 281 21.21 8.99 -2.10
C GLU A 281 20.85 8.35 -0.76
N LEU A 282 19.98 9.05 -0.01
CA LEU A 282 19.47 8.61 1.29
C LEU A 282 18.14 7.86 1.12
N GLY A 283 18.07 6.61 1.58
CA GLY A 283 16.93 5.72 1.33
C GLY A 283 16.90 5.26 -0.11
N CYS A 284 18.02 4.71 -0.59
CA CYS A 284 18.23 4.45 -2.02
C CYS A 284 17.32 3.35 -2.59
N ASN A 285 16.76 2.49 -1.77
CA ASN A 285 16.00 1.32 -2.23
C ASN A 285 16.81 0.55 -3.30
N LEU A 286 16.31 0.40 -4.52
CA LEU A 286 17.01 -0.26 -5.63
C LEU A 286 18.12 0.60 -6.27
N SER A 287 18.47 1.75 -5.71
CA SER A 287 19.47 2.71 -6.22
C SER A 287 19.28 3.13 -7.68
N LEU A 288 18.05 3.08 -8.19
CA LEU A 288 17.76 3.44 -9.58
C LEU A 288 18.13 4.87 -9.89
N LEU A 289 17.93 5.80 -8.96
CA LEU A 289 18.27 7.20 -9.15
C LEU A 289 19.79 7.38 -9.30
N SER A 290 20.57 6.81 -8.38
CA SER A 290 22.03 6.85 -8.46
C SER A 290 22.57 6.16 -9.70
N CYS A 291 22.00 5.03 -10.13
CA CYS A 291 22.38 4.38 -11.37
C CYS A 291 22.19 5.31 -12.58
N HIS A 292 21.04 5.98 -12.66
CA HIS A 292 20.76 6.90 -13.76
C HIS A 292 21.60 8.19 -13.68
N PHE A 293 21.92 8.68 -12.50
CA PHE A 293 22.82 9.83 -12.34
C PHE A 293 24.25 9.50 -12.79
N LEU A 294 24.75 8.31 -12.42
CA LEU A 294 26.06 7.86 -12.93
C LEU A 294 26.06 7.73 -14.46
N MET A 295 25.00 7.19 -15.05
CA MET A 295 24.85 7.14 -16.51
C MET A 295 24.72 8.53 -17.15
N ALA A 296 24.24 9.53 -16.41
CA ALA A 296 24.12 10.92 -16.85
C ALA A 296 25.38 11.76 -16.59
N GLY A 297 26.49 11.16 -16.11
CA GLY A 297 27.77 11.83 -15.95
C GLY A 297 28.17 12.21 -14.52
N ALA A 298 27.41 11.76 -13.50
CA ALA A 298 27.89 11.87 -12.12
C ALA A 298 29.19 11.07 -11.94
N THR A 299 30.15 11.63 -11.16
CA THR A 299 31.46 10.99 -10.97
C THR A 299 31.36 9.84 -9.96
N GLU A 300 30.64 10.02 -8.91
CA GLU A 300 30.47 9.03 -7.84
C GLU A 300 29.06 9.09 -7.26
N ALA A 301 28.57 7.94 -6.78
CA ALA A 301 27.33 7.87 -6.02
C ALA A 301 27.53 7.01 -4.76
N LEU A 302 27.08 7.53 -3.62
CA LEU A 302 26.95 6.78 -2.36
C LEU A 302 25.47 6.53 -2.09
N CYS A 303 25.09 5.26 -2.10
CA CYS A 303 23.72 4.79 -1.88
C CYS A 303 23.56 4.27 -0.46
N VAL A 304 22.60 4.81 0.26
CA VAL A 304 22.39 4.49 1.68
C VAL A 304 20.96 3.95 1.89
N ASP A 305 20.85 2.81 2.56
CA ASP A 305 19.58 2.26 3.01
C ASP A 305 19.79 1.48 4.32
N LYS A 306 18.74 1.32 5.13
CA LYS A 306 18.83 0.55 6.38
C LYS A 306 18.67 -0.96 6.18
N GLU A 307 18.07 -1.38 5.08
CA GLU A 307 17.77 -2.77 4.79
C GLU A 307 18.90 -3.40 3.96
N ALA A 308 19.67 -4.29 4.58
CA ALA A 308 20.82 -4.91 3.95
C ALA A 308 20.46 -5.75 2.71
N ASP A 309 19.30 -6.39 2.69
CA ASP A 309 18.80 -7.16 1.55
C ASP A 309 18.45 -6.25 0.36
N ILE A 310 17.91 -5.06 0.61
CA ILE A 310 17.70 -4.05 -0.43
C ILE A 310 19.02 -3.61 -1.06
N LEU A 311 20.07 -3.42 -0.27
CA LEU A 311 21.39 -3.09 -0.82
C LEU A 311 21.97 -4.24 -1.67
N VAL A 312 21.67 -5.49 -1.35
CA VAL A 312 22.00 -6.64 -2.21
C VAL A 312 21.25 -6.55 -3.54
N ALA A 313 19.97 -6.21 -3.52
CA ALA A 313 19.17 -6.00 -4.72
C ALA A 313 19.68 -4.80 -5.55
N ALA A 314 20.00 -3.68 -4.90
CA ALA A 314 20.54 -2.49 -5.52
C ALA A 314 21.86 -2.75 -6.28
N LYS A 315 22.77 -3.54 -5.69
CA LYS A 315 24.02 -3.96 -6.36
C LYS A 315 23.77 -4.74 -7.65
N LYS A 316 22.71 -5.59 -7.68
CA LYS A 316 22.33 -6.32 -8.90
C LYS A 316 21.75 -5.41 -9.96
N VAL A 317 20.99 -4.39 -9.56
CA VAL A 317 20.49 -3.34 -10.45
C VAL A 317 21.68 -2.59 -11.06
N ALA A 318 22.60 -2.11 -10.24
CA ALA A 318 23.78 -1.39 -10.71
C ALA A 318 24.61 -2.22 -11.70
N ALA A 319 24.84 -3.50 -11.40
CA ALA A 319 25.52 -4.43 -12.30
C ALA A 319 24.81 -4.56 -13.65
N ALA A 320 23.46 -4.60 -13.66
CA ALA A 320 22.68 -4.66 -14.90
C ALA A 320 22.80 -3.37 -15.73
N TYR A 321 22.89 -2.20 -15.07
CA TYR A 321 23.10 -0.91 -15.73
C TYR A 321 24.58 -0.66 -16.09
N GLY A 322 25.51 -1.49 -15.61
CA GLY A 322 26.95 -1.34 -15.88
C GLY A 322 27.59 -0.15 -15.13
N VAL A 323 27.05 0.18 -13.95
CA VAL A 323 27.56 1.28 -13.10
C VAL A 323 27.94 0.76 -11.70
N HIS A 324 28.75 1.51 -10.97
CA HIS A 324 29.38 1.05 -9.73
C HIS A 324 29.22 2.06 -8.58
N PRO A 325 28.01 2.31 -8.06
CA PRO A 325 27.85 3.14 -6.87
C PRO A 325 28.42 2.42 -5.63
N THR A 326 28.81 3.19 -4.64
CA THR A 326 29.17 2.69 -3.31
C THR A 326 27.91 2.51 -2.47
N TYR A 327 27.89 1.50 -1.59
CA TYR A 327 26.73 1.18 -0.74
C TYR A 327 27.10 1.16 0.72
N LEU A 328 26.25 1.79 1.55
CA LEU A 328 26.39 1.80 3.00
C LEU A 328 25.05 1.46 3.66
N CYS A 329 25.08 0.47 4.55
CA CYS A 329 23.91 0.13 5.37
C CYS A 329 23.89 1.03 6.61
N VAL A 330 22.85 1.89 6.72
CA VAL A 330 22.69 2.85 7.82
C VAL A 330 21.24 2.95 8.21
N ASP A 331 20.98 2.84 9.50
CA ASP A 331 19.71 3.25 10.10
C ASP A 331 19.87 4.68 10.63
N PHE A 332 19.07 5.62 10.11
CA PHE A 332 19.14 7.03 10.50
C PHE A 332 18.64 7.30 11.93
N ASP A 333 17.94 6.34 12.53
CA ASP A 333 17.49 6.40 13.92
C ASP A 333 18.50 5.77 14.89
N ALA A 334 19.59 5.18 14.38
CA ALA A 334 20.66 4.64 15.21
C ALA A 334 21.41 5.74 16.00
N ILE A 335 21.90 5.39 17.18
CA ILE A 335 22.70 6.30 18.04
C ILE A 335 24.06 6.59 17.41
N GLU A 336 24.55 5.71 16.53
CA GLU A 336 25.85 5.84 15.86
C GLU A 336 25.99 7.17 15.08
N ASP A 337 27.23 7.67 14.98
CA ASP A 337 27.57 8.86 14.18
C ASP A 337 27.62 8.52 12.67
N TRP A 338 26.44 8.35 12.12
CA TRP A 338 26.31 8.14 10.66
C TRP A 338 26.53 9.44 9.87
N GLU A 339 26.30 10.61 10.49
CA GLU A 339 26.46 11.92 9.85
C GLU A 339 27.90 12.17 9.43
N SER A 340 28.87 11.88 10.29
CA SER A 340 30.30 12.03 9.95
C SER A 340 30.72 11.08 8.86
N LYS A 341 30.24 9.82 8.88
CA LYS A 341 30.48 8.84 7.82
C LYS A 341 29.98 9.35 6.47
N LEU A 342 28.75 9.86 6.42
CA LEU A 342 28.15 10.34 5.16
C LEU A 342 28.76 11.68 4.71
N SER A 343 29.05 12.59 5.63
CA SER A 343 29.71 13.87 5.33
C SER A 343 31.11 13.68 4.76
N SER A 344 31.84 12.62 5.17
CA SER A 344 33.17 12.32 4.63
C SER A 344 33.19 12.02 3.13
N PHE A 345 32.04 11.61 2.59
CA PHE A 345 31.87 11.42 1.14
C PHE A 345 31.90 12.74 0.37
N ARG A 346 31.64 13.90 1.02
CA ARG A 346 31.61 15.24 0.42
C ARG A 346 30.73 15.31 -0.84
N PRO A 347 29.42 15.01 -0.73
CA PRO A 347 28.53 15.06 -1.88
C PRO A 347 28.27 16.49 -2.32
N ASP A 348 28.12 16.70 -3.63
CA ASP A 348 27.67 17.95 -4.24
C ASP A 348 26.15 18.04 -4.23
N ILE A 349 25.47 16.89 -4.37
CA ILE A 349 24.01 16.78 -4.32
C ILE A 349 23.61 15.68 -3.33
N VAL A 350 22.65 15.97 -2.46
CA VAL A 350 22.02 15.00 -1.59
C VAL A 350 20.58 14.76 -2.04
N THR A 351 20.16 13.50 -2.13
CA THR A 351 18.79 13.15 -2.46
C THR A 351 18.12 12.42 -1.29
N ALA A 352 16.91 12.86 -0.92
CA ALA A 352 16.10 12.28 0.15
C ALA A 352 14.63 12.17 -0.32
N LEU A 353 14.34 11.13 -1.11
CA LEU A 353 13.06 11.00 -1.77
C LEU A 353 12.13 10.03 -1.01
N SER A 354 11.10 10.58 -0.37
CA SER A 354 10.09 9.82 0.41
C SER A 354 10.66 9.11 1.65
N VAL A 355 11.75 9.59 2.24
CA VAL A 355 12.44 8.96 3.37
C VAL A 355 11.94 9.49 4.72
N LEU A 356 11.69 10.80 4.83
CA LEU A 356 11.49 11.50 6.09
C LEU A 356 10.41 10.88 7.01
N ASN A 357 9.34 10.29 6.47
CA ASN A 357 8.28 9.69 7.28
C ASN A 357 8.67 8.35 7.93
N TRP A 358 9.78 7.78 7.51
CA TRP A 358 10.31 6.52 8.04
C TRP A 358 11.39 6.75 9.12
N ILE A 359 11.67 8.01 9.45
CA ILE A 359 12.68 8.44 10.41
C ILE A 359 11.96 8.97 11.65
N GLU A 360 12.37 8.52 12.81
CA GLU A 360 11.84 8.96 14.12
C GLU A 360 12.40 10.33 14.46
N ASP A 361 13.73 10.49 14.42
CA ASP A 361 14.41 11.78 14.65
C ASP A 361 14.54 12.63 13.40
N LYS A 362 13.40 13.21 13.00
CA LYS A 362 13.32 14.08 11.81
C LYS A 362 14.17 15.34 11.94
N GLU A 363 14.31 15.88 13.13
CA GLU A 363 15.11 17.10 13.38
C GLU A 363 16.59 16.83 13.12
N ARG A 364 17.13 15.73 13.61
CA ARG A 364 18.50 15.28 13.35
C ARG A 364 18.74 15.08 11.85
N PHE A 365 17.84 14.39 11.18
CA PHE A 365 17.95 14.13 9.75
C PHE A 365 17.89 15.39 8.89
N LEU A 366 16.98 16.32 9.19
CA LEU A 366 16.87 17.58 8.47
C LEU A 366 18.07 18.50 8.76
N SER A 367 18.58 18.49 9.98
CA SER A 367 19.83 19.19 10.34
C SER A 367 21.05 18.64 9.58
N PHE A 368 21.06 17.34 9.31
CA PHE A 368 22.07 16.73 8.45
C PHE A 368 21.93 17.20 7.00
N LEU A 369 20.73 17.20 6.42
CA LEU A 369 20.50 17.73 5.07
C LEU A 369 20.94 19.19 4.95
N ALA A 370 20.74 19.96 6.01
CA ALA A 370 21.15 21.37 6.06
C ALA A 370 22.68 21.59 6.04
N ARG A 371 23.52 20.58 6.00
CA ARG A 371 24.97 20.74 5.84
C ARG A 371 25.39 20.91 4.39
N PHE A 372 24.51 20.55 3.45
CA PHE A 372 24.81 20.52 2.02
C PHE A 372 24.16 21.69 1.27
N ASP A 373 24.74 22.07 0.15
CA ASP A 373 24.25 23.22 -0.62
C ASP A 373 23.07 22.85 -1.53
N GLU A 374 23.03 21.63 -2.07
CA GLU A 374 21.97 21.17 -2.95
C GLU A 374 21.27 19.94 -2.40
N VAL A 375 19.94 19.99 -2.35
CA VAL A 375 19.11 18.85 -1.96
C VAL A 375 17.97 18.62 -2.94
N LEU A 376 17.75 17.35 -3.30
CA LEU A 376 16.56 16.89 -3.99
C LEU A 376 15.68 16.14 -2.97
N PHE A 377 14.52 16.68 -2.68
CA PHE A 377 13.69 16.24 -1.56
C PHE A 377 12.26 15.90 -2.01
N GLU A 378 11.73 14.76 -1.62
CA GLU A 378 10.30 14.45 -1.75
C GLU A 378 9.69 14.32 -0.36
N GLY A 379 8.81 15.27 -0.06
CA GLY A 379 8.05 15.31 1.19
C GLY A 379 6.82 14.41 1.19
N HIS A 380 6.08 14.44 2.30
CA HIS A 380 4.83 13.71 2.47
C HIS A 380 3.64 14.64 2.73
N GLU A 381 3.94 15.90 3.06
CA GLU A 381 2.98 16.95 3.33
C GLU A 381 2.72 17.81 2.07
N SER A 382 1.93 18.87 2.20
CA SER A 382 1.70 19.80 1.10
C SER A 382 2.98 20.54 0.70
N GLU A 383 3.03 21.07 -0.53
CA GLU A 383 4.16 21.85 -1.03
C GLU A 383 4.55 22.98 -0.08
N ASP A 384 3.57 23.73 0.41
CA ASP A 384 3.82 24.87 1.31
C ASP A 384 4.48 24.45 2.63
N ILE A 385 4.09 23.30 3.18
CA ILE A 385 4.67 22.77 4.41
C ILE A 385 6.10 22.33 4.17
N GLU A 386 6.34 21.58 3.09
CA GLU A 386 7.68 21.08 2.79
C GLU A 386 8.63 22.20 2.36
N ARG A 387 8.13 23.19 1.64
CA ARG A 387 8.89 24.39 1.28
C ARG A 387 9.31 25.17 2.54
N LYS A 388 8.39 25.44 3.47
CA LYS A 388 8.69 26.10 4.76
C LYS A 388 9.68 25.29 5.58
N ARG A 389 9.57 23.93 5.54
CA ARG A 389 10.49 23.04 6.21
C ARG A 389 11.92 23.23 5.68
N LEU A 390 12.14 23.12 4.38
CA LEU A 390 13.47 23.31 3.79
C LEU A 390 14.01 24.74 4.04
N THR A 391 13.15 25.76 3.95
CA THR A 391 13.54 27.15 4.23
C THR A 391 13.98 27.33 5.70
N LYS A 392 13.28 26.71 6.66
CA LYS A 392 13.68 26.71 8.09
C LYS A 392 15.09 26.17 8.28
N TYR A 393 15.49 25.19 7.48
CA TYR A 393 16.82 24.56 7.53
C TYR A 393 17.87 25.22 6.61
N GLY A 394 17.59 26.44 6.10
CA GLY A 394 18.57 27.32 5.46
C GLY A 394 18.62 27.24 3.93
N PHE A 395 17.75 26.50 3.27
CA PHE A 395 17.63 26.53 1.82
C PHE A 395 16.89 27.79 1.37
N LYS A 396 17.61 28.71 0.72
CA LYS A 396 17.07 30.03 0.30
C LYS A 396 16.23 29.92 -0.96
N GLN A 397 16.62 29.02 -1.86
CA GLN A 397 15.88 28.75 -3.08
C GLN A 397 15.26 27.37 -2.99
N VAL A 398 13.94 27.31 -2.88
CA VAL A 398 13.19 26.05 -2.88
C VAL A 398 12.23 26.04 -4.06
N LYS A 399 12.45 25.17 -5.04
CA LYS A 399 11.68 25.10 -6.27
C LYS A 399 10.93 23.78 -6.34
N LEU A 400 9.63 23.82 -6.68
CA LEU A 400 8.87 22.64 -7.04
C LEU A 400 9.33 22.13 -8.41
N ILE A 401 9.75 20.86 -8.46
CA ILE A 401 10.15 20.19 -9.69
C ILE A 401 8.95 19.46 -10.29
N ALA A 402 8.24 18.70 -9.43
CA ALA A 402 7.12 17.89 -9.84
C ALA A 402 6.20 17.59 -8.66
N VAL A 403 4.99 17.16 -8.97
CA VAL A 403 4.14 16.44 -8.03
C VAL A 403 4.17 14.98 -8.43
N SER A 404 4.61 14.12 -7.50
CA SER A 404 4.75 12.69 -7.76
C SER A 404 3.39 12.00 -7.90
N GLU A 405 3.40 10.76 -8.39
CA GLU A 405 2.20 9.92 -8.57
C GLU A 405 1.44 9.61 -7.26
N ARG A 406 2.03 9.92 -6.11
CA ARG A 406 1.41 9.85 -4.78
C ARG A 406 0.92 11.22 -4.28
N ASN A 407 0.82 12.19 -5.17
CA ASN A 407 0.46 13.58 -4.85
C ASN A 407 1.39 14.21 -3.81
N ARG A 408 2.71 13.95 -3.91
CA ARG A 408 3.73 14.49 -3.03
C ARG A 408 4.63 15.47 -3.78
N PRO A 409 4.98 16.61 -3.15
CA PRO A 409 5.87 17.56 -3.78
C PRO A 409 7.29 17.00 -3.86
N VAL A 410 7.90 17.15 -5.02
CA VAL A 410 9.32 16.92 -5.25
C VAL A 410 9.97 18.29 -5.38
N LEU A 411 10.82 18.61 -4.45
CA LEU A 411 11.43 19.94 -4.29
C LEU A 411 12.94 19.85 -4.53
N TYR A 412 13.48 20.89 -5.14
CA TYR A 412 14.90 21.17 -5.14
C TYR A 412 15.16 22.35 -4.20
N GLY A 413 16.08 22.15 -3.28
CA GLY A 413 16.55 23.17 -2.36
C GLY A 413 18.01 23.53 -2.65
N HIS A 414 18.30 24.84 -2.69
CA HIS A 414 19.65 25.37 -2.81
C HIS A 414 19.86 26.48 -1.76
N LYS A 415 21.09 26.59 -1.19
CA LYS A 415 21.45 27.59 -0.20
C LYS A 415 21.73 28.94 -0.77
#